data_008e1068799fb3158c127e904c25cc16
#
_entry.id   008e1068799fb3158c127e904c25cc16
#
_cell.length_a   1.000
_cell.length_b   1.000
_cell.length_c   1.000
_cell.angle_alpha   90.00
_cell.angle_beta   90.00
_cell.angle_gamma   90.00
#
_symmetry.space_group_name_H-M   'P 1'
#
loop_
_entity.id
_entity.type
_entity.pdbx_description
1 polymer ?
#
loop_
_entity_poly.entity_id
_entity_poly.type
_entity_poly.pdbx_seq_one_letter_code
_entity_poly.pdbx_strand_id
1 'polypeptide(L)'
;YSFDAPSAMGYIAARTKTVTIASGILPIYSRTPSLLAMTAAGIDYLSDGRCMLGLGASGPQVIEGFHGLPYVAPVNRMREVIEICRMVWRRERVQYMGSEFQIPVPQDKGTGLGKPLKLINHPVREEIPIAVASLGPLSVAMTAELADAWLPAFYTAEAAQNVWGAALAKGNAKRDPNRAPLEIFAGGMVAIGEGLEPLRDLARPQAALYIGGMGARSKNFY
;
A
#
# COMPACT_ATOMS: atom_id res chain seq x y z
N TYR A 1 -7.42 1.48 11.30
CA TYR A 1 -8.01 2.24 12.42
C TYR A 1 -7.22 2.01 13.72
N SER A 2 -5.98 2.40 13.68
CA SER A 2 -5.06 2.50 14.81
C SER A 2 -4.46 3.91 14.86
N PHE A 3 -3.40 4.12 15.61
CA PHE A 3 -2.66 5.38 15.54
C PHE A 3 -2.10 5.63 14.14
N ASP A 4 -2.04 6.91 13.72
CA ASP A 4 -1.60 7.26 12.37
C ASP A 4 -0.12 6.90 12.15
N ALA A 5 0.14 5.99 11.20
CA ALA A 5 1.47 5.44 10.97
C ALA A 5 2.56 6.48 10.65
N PRO A 6 2.32 7.55 9.88
CA PRO A 6 3.31 8.58 9.61
C PRO A 6 3.95 9.20 10.85
N SER A 7 3.19 9.38 11.95
CA SER A 7 3.73 9.89 13.21
C SER A 7 4.79 8.95 13.80
N ALA A 8 4.50 7.64 13.81
CA ALA A 8 5.45 6.64 14.27
C ALA A 8 6.64 6.49 13.30
N MET A 9 6.39 6.52 11.99
CA MET A 9 7.45 6.46 10.98
C MET A 9 8.43 7.63 11.13
N GLY A 10 7.93 8.86 11.35
CA GLY A 10 8.80 10.03 11.59
C GLY A 10 9.64 9.87 12.86
N TYR A 11 9.05 9.37 13.95
CA TYR A 11 9.79 9.09 15.18
C TYR A 11 10.89 8.04 14.98
N ILE A 12 10.57 6.93 14.30
CA ILE A 12 11.54 5.86 13.99
C ILE A 12 12.64 6.38 13.08
N ALA A 13 12.31 7.20 12.08
CA ALA A 13 13.28 7.83 11.18
C ALA A 13 14.35 8.61 11.94
N ALA A 14 13.92 9.39 12.93
CA ALA A 14 14.81 10.20 13.75
C ALA A 14 15.65 9.37 14.76
N ARG A 15 15.17 8.20 15.16
CA ARG A 15 15.80 7.34 16.20
C ARG A 15 16.64 6.20 15.66
N THR A 16 16.61 5.96 14.36
CA THR A 16 17.35 4.86 13.70
C THR A 16 18.19 5.37 12.54
N LYS A 17 19.17 4.56 12.10
CA LYS A 17 20.08 4.96 11.02
C LYS A 17 20.21 3.95 9.88
N THR A 18 19.80 2.70 10.08
CA THR A 18 20.06 1.63 9.11
C THR A 18 18.80 0.87 8.67
N VAL A 19 17.77 0.83 9.51
CA VAL A 19 16.55 0.07 9.21
C VAL A 19 15.70 0.78 8.15
N THR A 20 15.11 0.02 7.25
CA THR A 20 14.06 0.50 6.35
C THR A 20 12.79 0.81 7.15
N ILE A 21 12.13 1.90 6.81
CA ILE A 21 10.93 2.37 7.49
C ILE A 21 9.74 2.24 6.54
N ALA A 22 8.87 1.31 6.81
CA ALA A 22 7.71 1.04 5.97
C ALA A 22 6.40 1.18 6.75
N SER A 23 5.34 1.64 6.09
CA SER A 23 3.99 1.54 6.63
C SER A 23 3.39 0.16 6.32
N GLY A 24 2.73 -0.42 7.26
CA GLY A 24 1.98 -1.66 7.04
C GLY A 24 0.49 -1.52 7.43
N ILE A 25 -0.27 -0.69 6.78
CA ILE A 25 -0.19 0.09 5.53
C ILE A 25 -0.80 1.50 5.71
N LEU A 26 -0.62 2.39 4.73
CA LEU A 26 -1.43 3.61 4.60
C LEU A 26 -2.61 3.35 3.64
N PRO A 27 -3.85 3.65 4.08
CA PRO A 27 -5.04 3.45 3.24
C PRO A 27 -5.10 4.45 2.08
N ILE A 28 -5.41 3.95 0.89
CA ILE A 28 -5.52 4.76 -0.33
C ILE A 28 -6.83 5.59 -0.42
N TYR A 29 -7.78 5.37 0.47
CA TYR A 29 -9.05 6.10 0.50
C TYR A 29 -9.00 7.32 1.40
N SER A 30 -8.38 7.21 2.56
CA SER A 30 -8.34 8.29 3.56
C SER A 30 -7.26 9.35 3.30
N ARG A 31 -6.45 9.17 2.26
CA ARG A 31 -5.37 10.08 1.88
C ARG A 31 -5.37 10.31 0.37
N THR A 32 -5.16 11.55 -0.07
CA THR A 32 -4.97 11.82 -1.49
C THR A 32 -3.63 11.25 -1.98
N PRO A 33 -3.49 10.92 -3.27
CA PRO A 33 -2.21 10.45 -3.83
C PRO A 33 -1.06 11.44 -3.57
N SER A 34 -1.32 12.74 -3.72
CA SER A 34 -0.32 13.78 -3.45
C SER A 34 0.12 13.79 -1.99
N LEU A 35 -0.81 13.61 -1.04
CA LEU A 35 -0.46 13.54 0.39
C LEU A 35 0.35 12.27 0.70
N LEU A 36 0.01 11.11 0.12
CA LEU A 36 0.78 9.88 0.25
C LEU A 36 2.22 10.07 -0.27
N ALA A 37 2.36 10.68 -1.44
CA ALA A 37 3.66 10.97 -2.03
C ALA A 37 4.48 11.94 -1.17
N MET A 38 3.87 13.00 -0.66
CA MET A 38 4.52 13.98 0.24
C MET A 38 4.93 13.32 1.57
N THR A 39 4.09 12.46 2.13
CA THR A 39 4.39 11.70 3.35
C THR A 39 5.62 10.82 3.15
N ALA A 40 5.64 10.04 2.07
CA ALA A 40 6.78 9.17 1.78
C ALA A 40 8.07 9.97 1.53
N ALA A 41 8.01 11.04 0.75
CA ALA A 41 9.16 11.91 0.50
C ALA A 41 9.67 12.60 1.78
N GLY A 42 8.77 12.99 2.69
CA GLY A 42 9.14 13.56 3.99
C GLY A 42 9.85 12.56 4.89
N ILE A 43 9.33 11.33 5.00
CA ILE A 43 9.98 10.25 5.77
C ILE A 43 11.31 9.85 5.13
N ASP A 44 11.37 9.82 3.81
CA ASP A 44 12.58 9.51 3.06
C ASP A 44 13.68 10.54 3.32
N TYR A 45 13.31 11.83 3.32
CA TYR A 45 14.21 12.93 3.68
C TYR A 45 14.72 12.82 5.12
N LEU A 46 13.82 12.60 6.09
CA LEU A 46 14.18 12.47 7.50
C LEU A 46 15.06 11.25 7.81
N SER A 47 14.95 10.22 7.00
CA SER A 47 15.65 8.96 7.19
C SER A 47 16.85 8.75 6.29
N ASP A 48 17.20 9.74 5.46
CA ASP A 48 18.28 9.62 4.46
C ASP A 48 18.08 8.42 3.51
N GLY A 49 16.92 8.42 2.83
CA GLY A 49 16.63 7.45 1.78
C GLY A 49 16.17 6.05 2.25
N ARG A 50 15.62 5.91 3.48
CA ARG A 50 15.20 4.60 4.03
C ARG A 50 13.69 4.36 4.04
N CYS A 51 12.89 5.24 3.43
CA CYS A 51 11.44 5.06 3.36
C CYS A 51 11.05 3.98 2.34
N MET A 52 10.04 3.20 2.69
CA MET A 52 9.24 2.39 1.76
C MET A 52 7.77 2.71 2.01
N LEU A 53 7.05 3.09 0.95
CA LEU A 53 5.63 3.43 1.07
C LEU A 53 4.77 2.16 1.01
N GLY A 54 4.27 1.71 2.15
CA GLY A 54 3.33 0.60 2.23
C GLY A 54 1.88 1.07 2.04
N LEU A 55 1.20 0.56 1.02
CA LEU A 55 -0.16 0.93 0.62
C LEU A 55 -1.13 -0.24 0.74
N GLY A 56 -2.38 0.07 1.04
CA GLY A 56 -3.46 -0.91 1.07
C GLY A 56 -4.82 -0.28 0.82
N ALA A 57 -5.74 -1.07 0.29
CA ALA A 57 -7.12 -0.64 0.08
C ALA A 57 -7.97 -0.73 1.35
N SER A 58 -7.51 -1.45 2.38
CA SER A 58 -8.34 -1.81 3.54
C SER A 58 -9.58 -2.60 3.11
N GLY A 59 -10.70 -2.50 3.83
CA GLY A 59 -11.97 -3.13 3.50
C GLY A 59 -13.14 -2.19 3.70
N PRO A 60 -14.33 -2.52 3.15
CA PRO A 60 -15.50 -1.65 3.22
C PRO A 60 -15.91 -1.33 4.66
N GLN A 61 -15.78 -2.27 5.61
CA GLN A 61 -16.12 -2.02 7.01
C GLN A 61 -15.33 -0.85 7.61
N VAL A 62 -14.05 -0.73 7.24
CA VAL A 62 -13.20 0.36 7.73
C VAL A 62 -13.42 1.62 6.90
N ILE A 63 -13.43 1.52 5.59
CA ILE A 63 -13.51 2.70 4.72
C ILE A 63 -14.88 3.35 4.80
N GLU A 64 -15.95 2.57 4.74
CA GLU A 64 -17.33 3.09 4.83
C GLU A 64 -17.74 3.35 6.27
N GLY A 65 -17.44 2.40 7.19
CA GLY A 65 -17.90 2.46 8.57
C GLY A 65 -17.11 3.41 9.47
N PHE A 66 -15.82 3.60 9.22
CA PHE A 66 -14.97 4.44 10.07
C PHE A 66 -14.55 5.75 9.38
N HIS A 67 -14.22 5.71 8.08
CA HIS A 67 -13.82 6.90 7.34
C HIS A 67 -14.99 7.62 6.64
N GLY A 68 -16.16 6.98 6.51
CA GLY A 68 -17.33 7.58 5.87
C GLY A 68 -17.16 7.81 4.35
N LEU A 69 -16.32 7.02 3.70
CA LEU A 69 -16.00 7.14 2.27
C LEU A 69 -16.49 5.89 1.52
N PRO A 70 -16.99 6.00 0.27
CA PRO A 70 -17.41 4.84 -0.50
C PRO A 70 -16.22 3.95 -0.86
N TYR A 71 -16.38 2.62 -0.71
CA TYR A 71 -15.38 1.63 -1.09
C TYR A 71 -15.60 1.18 -2.55
N VAL A 72 -15.06 1.92 -3.49
CA VAL A 72 -15.23 1.67 -4.93
C VAL A 72 -13.89 1.52 -5.64
N ALA A 73 -13.86 0.66 -6.66
CA ALA A 73 -12.74 0.45 -7.59
C ALA A 73 -11.34 0.33 -6.94
N PRO A 74 -11.14 -0.50 -5.88
CA PRO A 74 -9.89 -0.51 -5.10
C PRO A 74 -8.64 -0.82 -5.94
N VAL A 75 -8.75 -1.63 -6.99
CA VAL A 75 -7.62 -1.99 -7.84
C VAL A 75 -7.22 -0.83 -8.75
N ASN A 76 -8.18 -0.18 -9.40
CA ASN A 76 -7.92 0.99 -10.26
C ASN A 76 -7.39 2.15 -9.42
N ARG A 77 -8.03 2.42 -8.28
CA ARG A 77 -7.58 3.46 -7.34
C ARG A 77 -6.15 3.23 -6.89
N MET A 78 -5.77 2.00 -6.54
CA MET A 78 -4.39 1.68 -6.14
C MET A 78 -3.41 1.91 -7.27
N ARG A 79 -3.72 1.47 -8.50
CA ARG A 79 -2.89 1.74 -9.69
C ARG A 79 -2.64 3.23 -9.87
N GLU A 80 -3.71 4.02 -9.89
CA GLU A 80 -3.62 5.47 -10.08
C GLU A 80 -2.84 6.16 -8.95
N VAL A 81 -3.01 5.72 -7.70
CA VAL A 81 -2.20 6.21 -6.56
C VAL A 81 -0.72 5.95 -6.77
N ILE A 82 -0.33 4.75 -7.19
CA ILE A 82 1.08 4.40 -7.45
C ILE A 82 1.67 5.28 -8.54
N GLU A 83 0.96 5.41 -9.65
CA GLU A 83 1.40 6.20 -10.81
C GLU A 83 1.57 7.69 -10.43
N ILE A 84 0.58 8.27 -9.75
CA ILE A 84 0.64 9.66 -9.29
C ILE A 84 1.77 9.88 -8.28
N CYS A 85 1.97 8.97 -7.32
CA CYS A 85 3.09 9.08 -6.37
C CYS A 85 4.44 9.17 -7.09
N ARG A 86 4.66 8.34 -8.09
CA ARG A 86 5.88 8.35 -8.90
C ARG A 86 6.07 9.65 -9.66
N MET A 87 5.00 10.19 -10.28
CA MET A 87 5.05 11.51 -10.93
C MET A 87 5.45 12.62 -9.95
N VAL A 88 4.90 12.59 -8.73
CA VAL A 88 5.21 13.58 -7.69
C VAL A 88 6.68 13.52 -7.29
N TRP A 89 7.26 12.32 -7.07
CA TRP A 89 8.66 12.17 -6.67
C TRP A 89 9.65 12.58 -7.74
N ARG A 90 9.32 12.33 -9.03
CA ARG A 90 10.11 12.85 -10.17
C ARG A 90 9.92 14.34 -10.43
N ARG A 91 9.14 15.01 -9.57
CA ARG A 91 8.82 16.44 -9.66
C ARG A 91 8.22 16.84 -11.02
N GLU A 92 7.44 15.94 -11.61
CA GLU A 92 6.64 16.27 -12.78
C GLU A 92 5.54 17.30 -12.42
N ARG A 93 5.10 18.09 -13.39
CA ARG A 93 3.84 18.82 -13.26
C ARG A 93 2.70 17.82 -13.35
N VAL A 94 2.12 17.45 -12.21
CA VAL A 94 1.15 16.37 -12.14
C VAL A 94 -0.06 16.69 -13.00
N GLN A 95 -0.23 15.94 -14.08
CA GLN A 95 -1.40 15.91 -14.94
C GLN A 95 -1.83 14.46 -15.07
N TYR A 96 -2.97 14.13 -14.49
CA TYR A 96 -3.46 12.77 -14.45
C TYR A 96 -4.96 12.73 -14.71
N MET A 97 -5.40 11.95 -15.69
CA MET A 97 -6.80 11.82 -16.10
C MET A 97 -7.22 10.35 -16.01
N GLY A 98 -7.33 9.87 -14.76
CA GLY A 98 -7.77 8.52 -14.46
C GLY A 98 -9.28 8.40 -14.24
N SER A 99 -9.72 7.19 -13.94
CA SER A 99 -11.11 6.92 -13.57
C SER A 99 -11.42 7.34 -12.12
N GLU A 100 -10.42 7.27 -11.22
CA GLU A 100 -10.56 7.58 -9.81
C GLU A 100 -10.02 8.94 -9.44
N PHE A 101 -9.02 9.43 -10.16
CA PHE A 101 -8.38 10.71 -9.92
C PHE A 101 -8.26 11.53 -11.20
N GLN A 102 -8.68 12.79 -11.13
CA GLN A 102 -8.46 13.81 -12.16
C GLN A 102 -7.68 14.96 -11.52
N ILE A 103 -6.42 15.12 -11.92
CA ILE A 103 -5.49 16.13 -11.38
C ILE A 103 -4.86 16.92 -12.53
N PRO A 104 -5.05 18.25 -12.63
CA PRO A 104 -5.94 19.06 -11.82
C PRO A 104 -7.41 18.66 -11.96
N VAL A 105 -8.23 19.04 -10.97
CA VAL A 105 -9.67 18.92 -11.07
C VAL A 105 -10.17 19.67 -12.33
N PRO A 106 -11.05 19.09 -13.15
CA PRO A 106 -11.66 19.78 -14.30
C PRO A 106 -12.29 21.12 -13.91
N GLN A 107 -12.20 22.11 -14.80
CA GLN A 107 -12.63 23.49 -14.50
C GLN A 107 -14.11 23.57 -14.11
N ASP A 108 -14.95 22.74 -14.71
CA ASP A 108 -16.40 22.66 -14.44
C ASP A 108 -16.73 21.99 -13.09
N LYS A 109 -15.75 21.30 -12.48
CA LYS A 109 -15.90 20.61 -11.20
C LYS A 109 -15.23 21.33 -10.02
N GLY A 110 -14.65 22.49 -10.23
CA GLY A 110 -13.93 23.26 -9.20
C GLY A 110 -14.05 24.76 -9.41
N THR A 111 -13.13 25.52 -8.86
CA THR A 111 -13.08 27.00 -8.97
C THR A 111 -12.56 27.49 -10.33
N GLY A 112 -12.11 26.61 -11.20
CA GLY A 112 -11.42 26.95 -12.45
C GLY A 112 -9.97 27.42 -12.28
N LEU A 113 -9.45 27.51 -11.06
CA LEU A 113 -8.08 27.97 -10.77
C LEU A 113 -7.06 26.83 -10.68
N GLY A 114 -7.52 25.58 -10.76
CA GLY A 114 -6.66 24.40 -10.72
C GLY A 114 -5.69 24.36 -11.90
N LYS A 115 -4.40 24.18 -11.61
CA LYS A 115 -3.35 24.01 -12.62
C LYS A 115 -2.34 22.96 -12.18
N PRO A 116 -1.63 22.31 -13.12
CA PRO A 116 -0.63 21.31 -12.77
C PRO A 116 0.47 21.91 -11.89
N LEU A 117 0.66 21.31 -10.73
CA LEU A 117 1.71 21.67 -9.78
C LEU A 117 2.73 20.55 -9.69
N LYS A 118 3.93 20.89 -9.24
CA LYS A 118 4.99 19.94 -8.89
C LYS A 118 5.41 20.14 -7.43
N LEU A 119 6.00 19.13 -6.85
CA LEU A 119 6.57 19.21 -5.50
C LEU A 119 7.59 20.34 -5.44
N ILE A 120 7.50 21.22 -4.44
CA ILE A 120 8.43 22.36 -4.26
C ILE A 120 9.80 21.83 -3.84
N ASN A 121 9.82 20.96 -2.82
CA ASN A 121 11.05 20.35 -2.32
C ASN A 121 11.61 19.33 -3.32
N HIS A 122 12.89 19.04 -3.21
CA HIS A 122 13.54 17.97 -3.95
C HIS A 122 13.56 16.71 -3.08
N PRO A 123 12.89 15.62 -3.50
CA PRO A 123 13.01 14.33 -2.84
C PRO A 123 14.46 13.83 -2.83
N VAL A 124 14.83 13.05 -1.84
CA VAL A 124 16.14 12.37 -1.78
C VAL A 124 16.27 11.36 -2.92
N ARG A 125 15.15 10.69 -3.24
CA ARG A 125 15.06 9.72 -4.34
C ARG A 125 13.88 10.07 -5.26
N GLU A 126 14.07 9.93 -6.56
CA GLU A 126 13.01 10.08 -7.57
C GLU A 126 12.10 8.85 -7.65
N GLU A 127 12.54 7.73 -7.09
CA GLU A 127 11.78 6.49 -6.96
C GLU A 127 11.89 5.99 -5.51
N ILE A 128 10.82 6.14 -4.74
CA ILE A 128 10.70 5.56 -3.40
C ILE A 128 10.02 4.20 -3.56
N PRO A 129 10.56 3.11 -2.97
CA PRO A 129 9.95 1.79 -3.09
C PRO A 129 8.51 1.77 -2.55
N ILE A 130 7.64 1.07 -3.25
CA ILE A 130 6.23 0.89 -2.89
C ILE A 130 5.96 -0.57 -2.57
N ALA A 131 5.45 -0.84 -1.36
CA ALA A 131 4.91 -2.13 -0.96
C ALA A 131 3.38 -2.08 -1.00
N VAL A 132 2.73 -3.14 -1.51
CA VAL A 132 1.27 -3.19 -1.60
C VAL A 132 0.71 -4.41 -0.88
N ALA A 133 -0.22 -4.19 0.04
CA ALA A 133 -1.02 -5.25 0.66
C ALA A 133 -2.18 -5.62 -0.27
N SER A 134 -2.20 -6.85 -0.73
CA SER A 134 -3.23 -7.35 -1.64
C SER A 134 -3.44 -8.86 -1.49
N LEU A 135 -4.66 -9.34 -1.75
CA LEU A 135 -5.06 -10.75 -1.58
C LEU A 135 -5.79 -11.30 -2.80
N GLY A 136 -6.71 -10.55 -3.36
CA GLY A 136 -7.51 -10.99 -4.50
C GLY A 136 -6.69 -11.08 -5.79
N PRO A 137 -7.05 -11.95 -6.74
CA PRO A 137 -6.22 -12.21 -7.92
C PRO A 137 -5.96 -10.98 -8.80
N LEU A 138 -6.91 -10.06 -8.90
CA LEU A 138 -6.71 -8.83 -9.68
C LEU A 138 -5.75 -7.86 -8.97
N SER A 139 -5.87 -7.72 -7.66
CA SER A 139 -4.98 -6.85 -6.88
C SER A 139 -3.57 -7.42 -6.78
N VAL A 140 -3.42 -8.74 -6.65
CA VAL A 140 -2.09 -9.39 -6.65
C VAL A 140 -1.41 -9.26 -8.02
N ALA A 141 -2.15 -9.43 -9.11
CA ALA A 141 -1.60 -9.22 -10.45
C ALA A 141 -1.15 -7.76 -10.66
N MET A 142 -1.95 -6.78 -10.23
CA MET A 142 -1.56 -5.36 -10.27
C MET A 142 -0.34 -5.08 -9.38
N THR A 143 -0.26 -5.69 -8.21
CA THR A 143 0.90 -5.58 -7.30
C THR A 143 2.16 -6.11 -7.97
N ALA A 144 2.10 -7.30 -8.58
CA ALA A 144 3.24 -7.89 -9.29
C ALA A 144 3.68 -7.05 -10.51
N GLU A 145 2.75 -6.39 -11.18
CA GLU A 145 3.02 -5.49 -12.30
C GLU A 145 3.74 -4.21 -11.82
N LEU A 146 3.25 -3.57 -10.76
CA LEU A 146 3.59 -2.19 -10.44
C LEU A 146 4.42 -1.98 -9.17
N ALA A 147 4.25 -2.82 -8.15
CA ALA A 147 4.88 -2.60 -6.85
C ALA A 147 6.31 -3.12 -6.79
N ASP A 148 7.07 -2.64 -5.82
CA ASP A 148 8.42 -3.12 -5.53
C ASP A 148 8.38 -4.28 -4.52
N ALA A 149 7.38 -4.27 -3.62
CA ALA A 149 7.15 -5.35 -2.67
C ALA A 149 5.65 -5.68 -2.53
N TRP A 150 5.38 -6.92 -2.16
CA TRP A 150 4.06 -7.42 -1.85
C TRP A 150 3.96 -7.80 -0.37
N LEU A 151 2.89 -7.36 0.28
CA LEU A 151 2.55 -7.66 1.68
C LEU A 151 1.34 -8.59 1.71
N PRO A 152 1.53 -9.92 1.54
CA PRO A 152 0.44 -10.88 1.67
C PRO A 152 0.03 -11.07 3.14
N ALA A 153 -1.24 -11.41 3.37
CA ALA A 153 -1.69 -11.93 4.66
C ALA A 153 -1.83 -13.45 4.59
N PHE A 154 -1.57 -14.13 5.71
CA PHE A 154 -1.63 -15.60 5.84
C PHE A 154 -0.82 -16.35 4.77
N TYR A 155 0.34 -15.81 4.44
CA TYR A 155 1.23 -16.39 3.44
C TYR A 155 1.95 -17.63 3.99
N THR A 156 1.89 -18.72 3.24
CA THR A 156 2.79 -19.86 3.40
C THR A 156 3.44 -20.18 2.05
N ALA A 157 4.71 -20.48 2.05
CA ALA A 157 5.45 -20.76 0.83
C ALA A 157 4.86 -21.94 0.05
N GLU A 158 4.40 -22.97 0.76
CA GLU A 158 3.82 -24.19 0.19
C GLU A 158 2.49 -23.93 -0.53
N ALA A 159 1.64 -23.07 0.03
CA ALA A 159 0.34 -22.78 -0.56
C ALA A 159 0.36 -21.62 -1.58
N ALA A 160 1.35 -20.75 -1.51
CA ALA A 160 1.39 -19.50 -2.27
C ALA A 160 1.28 -19.71 -3.77
N GLN A 161 1.96 -20.73 -4.32
CA GLN A 161 1.91 -21.03 -5.74
C GLN A 161 0.51 -21.43 -6.20
N ASN A 162 -0.20 -22.22 -5.40
CA ASN A 162 -1.56 -22.66 -5.73
C ASN A 162 -2.57 -21.52 -5.63
N VAL A 163 -2.41 -20.64 -4.63
CA VAL A 163 -3.35 -19.54 -4.37
C VAL A 163 -3.11 -18.35 -5.29
N TRP A 164 -1.87 -17.93 -5.48
CA TRP A 164 -1.54 -16.68 -6.15
C TRP A 164 -0.64 -16.83 -7.37
N GLY A 165 -0.09 -18.03 -7.66
CA GLY A 165 0.87 -18.24 -8.75
C GLY A 165 0.39 -17.71 -10.11
N ALA A 166 -0.86 -17.98 -10.48
CA ALA A 166 -1.43 -17.48 -11.74
C ALA A 166 -1.55 -15.94 -11.76
N ALA A 167 -1.92 -15.32 -10.64
CA ALA A 167 -2.03 -13.86 -10.53
C ALA A 167 -0.64 -13.19 -10.59
N LEU A 168 0.32 -13.74 -9.86
CA LEU A 168 1.72 -13.28 -9.90
C LEU A 168 2.32 -13.39 -11.31
N ALA A 169 2.13 -14.53 -11.98
CA ALA A 169 2.59 -14.72 -13.35
C ALA A 169 1.97 -13.71 -14.32
N LYS A 170 0.66 -13.46 -14.19
CA LYS A 170 -0.05 -12.46 -15.01
C LYS A 170 0.48 -11.04 -14.80
N GLY A 171 0.79 -10.67 -13.56
CA GLY A 171 1.35 -9.36 -13.25
C GLY A 171 2.79 -9.23 -13.72
N ASN A 172 3.62 -10.23 -13.44
CA ASN A 172 5.02 -10.26 -13.87
C ASN A 172 5.17 -10.18 -15.39
N ALA A 173 4.26 -10.77 -16.16
CA ALA A 173 4.26 -10.66 -17.63
C ALA A 173 4.05 -9.23 -18.16
N LYS A 174 3.52 -8.32 -17.32
CA LYS A 174 3.32 -6.89 -17.62
C LYS A 174 4.31 -5.97 -16.94
N ARG A 175 5.12 -6.52 -16.02
CA ARG A 175 6.10 -5.75 -15.27
C ARG A 175 7.15 -5.17 -16.20
N ASP A 176 7.51 -3.90 -15.99
CA ASP A 176 8.62 -3.27 -16.66
C ASP A 176 9.90 -4.10 -16.42
N PRO A 177 10.57 -4.57 -17.48
CA PRO A 177 11.77 -5.41 -17.35
C PRO A 177 12.96 -4.71 -16.66
N ASN A 178 12.93 -3.38 -16.58
CA ASN A 178 13.95 -2.60 -15.86
C ASN A 178 13.69 -2.54 -14.33
N ARG A 179 12.51 -2.96 -13.87
CA ARG A 179 12.24 -3.06 -12.43
C ARG A 179 12.85 -4.32 -11.83
N ALA A 180 13.39 -4.20 -10.63
CA ALA A 180 13.80 -5.37 -9.85
C ALA A 180 12.64 -6.37 -9.67
N PRO A 181 12.90 -7.66 -9.49
CA PRO A 181 11.88 -8.64 -9.15
C PRO A 181 11.04 -8.20 -7.95
N LEU A 182 9.76 -8.59 -7.93
CA LEU A 182 8.88 -8.31 -6.80
C LEU A 182 9.41 -9.01 -5.53
N GLU A 183 9.65 -8.23 -4.48
CA GLU A 183 9.94 -8.77 -3.15
C GLU A 183 8.67 -9.21 -2.45
N ILE A 184 8.75 -10.26 -1.61
CA ILE A 184 7.60 -10.73 -0.81
C ILE A 184 7.94 -10.58 0.66
N PHE A 185 7.21 -9.69 1.35
CA PHE A 185 7.33 -9.48 2.78
C PHE A 185 6.21 -10.21 3.51
N ALA A 186 6.39 -11.52 3.66
CA ALA A 186 5.49 -12.34 4.44
C ALA A 186 5.69 -12.07 5.93
N GLY A 187 4.63 -11.65 6.60
CA GLY A 187 4.62 -11.39 8.03
C GLY A 187 3.61 -12.27 8.75
N GLY A 188 3.73 -12.33 10.06
CA GLY A 188 2.83 -13.09 10.90
C GLY A 188 3.37 -13.24 12.32
N MET A 189 2.60 -13.88 13.17
CA MET A 189 3.07 -14.27 14.51
C MET A 189 4.07 -15.43 14.36
N VAL A 190 5.26 -15.25 14.91
CA VAL A 190 6.31 -16.27 14.93
C VAL A 190 6.64 -16.60 16.37
N ALA A 191 6.63 -17.88 16.71
CA ALA A 191 7.06 -18.40 17.99
C ALA A 191 7.97 -19.62 17.77
N ILE A 192 9.14 -19.60 18.39
CA ILE A 192 10.15 -20.64 18.24
C ILE A 192 10.51 -21.14 19.63
N GLY A 193 10.45 -22.45 19.86
CA GLY A 193 10.78 -23.07 21.13
C GLY A 193 9.91 -24.29 21.44
N GLU A 194 9.95 -24.74 22.69
CA GLU A 194 9.11 -25.82 23.23
C GLU A 194 7.87 -25.21 23.92
N GLY A 195 6.80 -26.02 24.10
CA GLY A 195 5.60 -25.61 24.83
C GLY A 195 4.80 -24.46 24.17
N LEU A 196 4.69 -24.45 22.83
CA LEU A 196 4.07 -23.37 22.06
C LEU A 196 2.54 -23.42 21.99
N GLU A 197 1.90 -24.47 22.51
CA GLU A 197 0.43 -24.65 22.49
C GLU A 197 -0.34 -23.43 23.05
N PRO A 198 0.04 -22.84 24.20
CA PRO A 198 -0.66 -21.66 24.72
C PRO A 198 -0.56 -20.43 23.78
N LEU A 199 0.52 -20.31 22.99
CA LEU A 199 0.70 -19.20 22.05
C LEU A 199 -0.23 -19.31 20.84
N ARG A 200 -0.67 -20.52 20.49
CA ARG A 200 -1.72 -20.73 19.46
C ARG A 200 -3.05 -20.11 19.89
N ASP A 201 -3.38 -20.17 21.18
CA ASP A 201 -4.61 -19.56 21.69
C ASP A 201 -4.56 -18.03 21.64
N LEU A 202 -3.37 -17.43 21.81
CA LEU A 202 -3.18 -16.00 21.60
C LEU A 202 -3.33 -15.57 20.13
N ALA A 203 -3.03 -16.46 19.17
CA ALA A 203 -3.18 -16.17 17.74
C ALA A 203 -4.63 -16.31 17.25
N ARG A 204 -5.46 -17.12 17.90
CA ARG A 204 -6.86 -17.43 17.48
C ARG A 204 -7.74 -16.18 17.34
N PRO A 205 -7.77 -15.22 18.28
CA PRO A 205 -8.60 -14.02 18.16
C PRO A 205 -8.25 -13.18 16.91
N GLN A 206 -6.97 -13.07 16.59
CA GLN A 206 -6.53 -12.36 15.39
C GLN A 206 -6.96 -13.10 14.11
N ALA A 207 -6.76 -14.41 14.06
CA ALA A 207 -7.21 -15.22 12.93
C ALA A 207 -8.74 -15.15 12.77
N ALA A 208 -9.50 -15.24 13.86
CA ALA A 208 -10.96 -15.14 13.85
C ALA A 208 -11.44 -13.77 13.35
N LEU A 209 -10.77 -12.68 13.73
CA LEU A 209 -11.09 -11.34 13.23
C LEU A 209 -10.92 -11.24 11.71
N TYR A 210 -9.82 -11.73 11.18
CA TYR A 210 -9.56 -11.66 9.74
C TYR A 210 -10.40 -12.65 8.95
N ILE A 211 -10.51 -13.89 9.37
CA ILE A 211 -11.26 -14.94 8.67
C ILE A 211 -12.78 -14.76 8.82
N GLY A 212 -13.25 -14.33 9.98
CA GLY A 212 -14.69 -14.22 10.28
C GLY A 212 -15.25 -12.80 10.21
N GLY A 213 -14.43 -11.78 10.44
CA GLY A 213 -14.87 -10.39 10.60
C GLY A 213 -14.65 -9.50 9.37
N MET A 214 -13.86 -9.92 8.40
CA MET A 214 -13.53 -9.09 7.23
C MET A 214 -14.28 -9.58 5.97
N GLY A 215 -15.09 -8.70 5.38
CA GLY A 215 -15.94 -9.02 4.24
C GLY A 215 -17.38 -9.33 4.63
N ALA A 216 -18.17 -9.83 3.69
CA ALA A 216 -19.53 -10.29 3.92
C ALA A 216 -19.56 -11.77 4.33
N ARG A 217 -20.64 -12.21 5.01
CA ARG A 217 -20.82 -13.63 5.36
C ARG A 217 -20.74 -14.57 4.16
N SER A 218 -21.19 -14.10 3.00
CA SER A 218 -21.19 -14.87 1.73
C SER A 218 -19.89 -14.74 0.94
N LYS A 219 -19.03 -13.77 1.27
CA LYS A 219 -17.78 -13.50 0.57
C LYS A 219 -16.77 -12.85 1.51
N ASN A 220 -15.99 -13.68 2.14
CA ASN A 220 -14.88 -13.26 2.97
C ASN A 220 -13.70 -12.80 2.09
N PHE A 221 -12.81 -11.97 2.63
CA PHE A 221 -11.61 -11.52 1.92
C PHE A 221 -10.40 -12.46 2.10
N TYR A 222 -10.42 -13.32 3.13
CA TYR A 222 -9.31 -14.20 3.51
C TYR A 222 -9.60 -15.67 3.34
#